data_73e56abaf87b52611c511643a6a879ef
#
_entry.id   73e56abaf87b52611c511643a6a879ef
#
_cell.length_a   1.000
_cell.length_b   1.000
_cell.length_c   1.000
_cell.angle_alpha   90.00
_cell.angle_beta   90.00
_cell.angle_gamma   90.00
#
_symmetry.space_group_name_H-M   'P 1'
#
loop_
_entity.id
_entity.type
_entity.pdbx_description
1 polymer ?
#
loop_
_entity_poly.entity_id
_entity_poly.type
_entity_poly.pdbx_seq_one_letter_code
_entity_poly.pdbx_strand_id
1 'polypeptide(L)'
;MGETILEIRHLSKAFGDHQVLRDIDFTVEKGDVTSIIGASGSGKSTLLRCINLLETPTGGEILYHGKNVAGRGVNAADYRSHVGMVFQSFNLFNNMTVLENCMVGQVKVLKRSKQVARENALKYLEQVGMLPYVNAKPRQISGGQKQRVAIARALAMDPEVLLFDEPTSALDPEMVGEVLNVMQALANDGMTMLVVTHEMAFARDVSTHVVYMNQGVICEEGAPADVFGNPQQQETRDFLSRFRNA
;
A
#
# COMPACT_ATOMS: atom_id res chain seq x y z
N MET A 1 -16.65 -16.46 5.35
CA MET A 1 -16.43 -15.02 5.53
C MET A 1 -15.12 -14.92 6.28
N GLY A 2 -14.14 -14.21 5.72
CA GLY A 2 -12.87 -13.97 6.37
C GLY A 2 -13.00 -13.00 7.55
N GLU A 3 -11.90 -12.79 8.26
CA GLU A 3 -11.81 -11.79 9.33
C GLU A 3 -11.64 -10.41 8.69
N THR A 4 -12.61 -9.49 8.87
CA THR A 4 -12.51 -8.10 8.40
C THR A 4 -11.46 -7.34 9.23
N ILE A 5 -10.40 -6.86 8.59
CA ILE A 5 -9.35 -6.07 9.24
C ILE A 5 -9.61 -4.58 9.11
N LEU A 6 -9.93 -4.13 7.89
CA LEU A 6 -10.26 -2.73 7.64
C LEU A 6 -11.67 -2.62 7.06
N GLU A 7 -12.41 -1.62 7.54
CA GLU A 7 -13.70 -1.24 6.98
C GLU A 7 -13.75 0.28 6.85
N ILE A 8 -14.00 0.75 5.65
CA ILE A 8 -14.12 2.15 5.30
C ILE A 8 -15.61 2.45 5.10
N ARG A 9 -16.13 3.44 5.84
CA ARG A 9 -17.56 3.79 5.83
C ARG A 9 -17.74 5.27 5.53
N HIS A 10 -18.46 5.57 4.46
CA HIS A 10 -18.83 6.92 4.05
C HIS A 10 -17.66 7.92 4.03
N LEU A 11 -16.44 7.41 3.69
CA LEU A 11 -15.22 8.19 3.78
C LEU A 11 -15.23 9.33 2.76
N SER A 12 -15.03 10.54 3.26
CA SER A 12 -14.98 11.75 2.44
C SER A 12 -13.74 12.56 2.76
N LYS A 13 -13.15 13.20 1.74
CA LYS A 13 -12.02 14.12 1.90
C LYS A 13 -12.13 15.30 0.97
N ALA A 14 -12.03 16.50 1.54
CA ALA A 14 -11.91 17.75 0.80
C ALA A 14 -10.63 18.50 1.20
N PHE A 15 -10.07 19.27 0.29
CA PHE A 15 -9.01 20.24 0.50
C PHE A 15 -9.55 21.63 0.14
N GLY A 16 -9.90 22.42 1.14
CA GLY A 16 -10.71 23.63 0.96
C GLY A 16 -12.05 23.26 0.31
N ASP A 17 -12.38 23.92 -0.81
CA ASP A 17 -13.62 23.68 -1.55
C ASP A 17 -13.53 22.51 -2.54
N HIS A 18 -12.32 21.92 -2.72
CA HIS A 18 -12.12 20.84 -3.66
C HIS A 18 -12.34 19.49 -2.99
N GLN A 19 -13.44 18.82 -3.34
CA GLN A 19 -13.76 17.47 -2.85
C GLN A 19 -13.05 16.41 -3.69
N VAL A 20 -12.19 15.62 -3.04
CA VAL A 20 -11.35 14.59 -3.66
C VAL A 20 -11.92 13.18 -3.46
N LEU A 21 -12.45 12.89 -2.27
CA LEU A 21 -13.15 11.63 -1.99
C LEU A 21 -14.59 11.91 -1.59
N ARG A 22 -15.51 11.10 -2.15
CA ARG A 22 -16.96 11.30 -2.01
C ARG A 22 -17.60 9.97 -1.64
N ASP A 23 -17.94 9.81 -0.37
CA ASP A 23 -18.74 8.66 0.09
C ASP A 23 -18.13 7.30 -0.33
N ILE A 24 -16.91 7.02 0.15
CA ILE A 24 -16.19 5.79 -0.15
C ILE A 24 -16.52 4.73 0.90
N ASP A 25 -17.00 3.57 0.42
CA ASP A 25 -17.31 2.41 1.24
C ASP A 25 -16.64 1.17 0.65
N PHE A 26 -15.86 0.43 1.42
CA PHE A 26 -15.37 -0.91 1.09
C PHE A 26 -14.76 -1.60 2.32
N THR A 27 -14.52 -2.89 2.21
CA THR A 27 -13.94 -3.73 3.27
C THR A 27 -12.70 -4.46 2.79
N VAL A 28 -11.80 -4.79 3.72
CA VAL A 28 -10.59 -5.60 3.48
C VAL A 28 -10.57 -6.72 4.50
N GLU A 29 -10.58 -7.94 4.02
CA GLU A 29 -10.44 -9.14 4.86
C GLU A 29 -8.96 -9.54 5.00
N LYS A 30 -8.67 -10.33 6.02
CA LYS A 30 -7.32 -10.84 6.26
C LYS A 30 -6.85 -11.71 5.12
N GLY A 31 -5.66 -11.43 4.60
CA GLY A 31 -5.07 -12.12 3.46
C GLY A 31 -5.52 -11.59 2.10
N ASP A 32 -6.40 -10.58 2.07
CA ASP A 32 -6.79 -9.96 0.81
C ASP A 32 -5.64 -9.16 0.18
N VAL A 33 -5.62 -9.23 -1.14
CA VAL A 33 -4.86 -8.30 -1.99
C VAL A 33 -5.86 -7.45 -2.76
N THR A 34 -6.14 -6.25 -2.26
CA THR A 34 -7.05 -5.31 -2.91
C THR A 34 -6.27 -4.34 -3.79
N SER A 35 -6.45 -4.41 -5.11
CA SER A 35 -5.90 -3.42 -6.04
C SER A 35 -6.88 -2.29 -6.29
N ILE A 36 -6.40 -1.05 -6.12
CA ILE A 36 -7.16 0.17 -6.40
C ILE A 36 -6.63 0.75 -7.71
N ILE A 37 -7.45 0.70 -8.76
CA ILE A 37 -7.11 1.17 -10.10
C ILE A 37 -7.97 2.40 -10.48
N GLY A 38 -7.56 3.14 -11.50
CA GLY A 38 -8.28 4.32 -11.99
C GLY A 38 -7.37 5.38 -12.55
N ALA A 39 -7.95 6.39 -13.20
CA ALA A 39 -7.22 7.48 -13.83
C ALA A 39 -6.40 8.29 -12.81
N SER A 40 -5.37 9.00 -13.30
CA SER A 40 -4.64 9.96 -12.47
C SER A 40 -5.60 11.04 -11.94
N GLY A 41 -5.44 11.42 -10.68
CA GLY A 41 -6.32 12.40 -10.02
C GLY A 41 -7.68 11.85 -9.56
N SER A 42 -7.97 10.55 -9.67
CA SER A 42 -9.23 9.97 -9.19
C SER A 42 -9.35 9.83 -7.66
N GLY A 43 -8.31 10.17 -6.89
CA GLY A 43 -8.33 10.16 -5.43
C GLY A 43 -7.64 8.96 -4.77
N LYS A 44 -7.09 8.00 -5.52
CA LYS A 44 -6.49 6.74 -5.02
C LYS A 44 -5.44 6.95 -3.91
N SER A 45 -4.43 7.77 -4.17
CA SER A 45 -3.37 8.06 -3.18
C SER A 45 -3.92 8.81 -1.97
N THR A 46 -4.92 9.69 -2.17
CA THR A 46 -5.60 10.37 -1.06
C THR A 46 -6.35 9.37 -0.19
N LEU A 47 -7.01 8.37 -0.79
CA LEU A 47 -7.68 7.30 -0.07
C LEU A 47 -6.69 6.53 0.81
N LEU A 48 -5.57 6.04 0.24
CA LEU A 48 -4.55 5.34 1.01
C LEU A 48 -3.99 6.20 2.16
N ARG A 49 -3.75 7.48 1.91
CA ARG A 49 -3.25 8.42 2.94
C ARG A 49 -4.26 8.67 4.04
N CYS A 50 -5.56 8.69 3.71
CA CYS A 50 -6.61 8.75 4.73
C CYS A 50 -6.64 7.46 5.55
N ILE A 51 -6.57 6.29 4.91
CA ILE A 51 -6.54 4.99 5.60
C ILE A 51 -5.32 4.91 6.55
N ASN A 52 -4.16 5.40 6.14
CA ASN A 52 -2.96 5.44 7.01
C ASN A 52 -2.96 6.63 8.00
N LEU A 53 -4.00 7.46 8.02
CA LEU A 53 -4.10 8.68 8.84
C LEU A 53 -2.99 9.72 8.58
N LEU A 54 -2.35 9.69 7.40
CA LEU A 54 -1.44 10.75 6.93
C LEU A 54 -2.23 11.98 6.48
N GLU A 55 -3.46 11.74 6.00
CA GLU A 55 -4.47 12.77 5.74
C GLU A 55 -5.66 12.53 6.66
N THR A 56 -6.16 13.59 7.29
CA THR A 56 -7.37 13.49 8.10
C THR A 56 -8.59 13.52 7.18
N PRO A 57 -9.48 12.51 7.22
CA PRO A 57 -10.76 12.57 6.51
C PRO A 57 -11.58 13.80 6.93
N THR A 58 -12.42 14.32 6.04
CA THR A 58 -13.41 15.37 6.38
C THR A 58 -14.73 14.79 6.86
N GLY A 59 -15.00 13.51 6.57
CA GLY A 59 -16.18 12.77 7.03
C GLY A 59 -15.98 11.27 6.88
N GLY A 60 -16.88 10.52 7.48
CA GLY A 60 -16.87 9.06 7.49
C GLY A 60 -15.99 8.45 8.57
N GLU A 61 -15.83 7.15 8.49
CA GLU A 61 -15.11 6.35 9.48
C GLU A 61 -14.12 5.41 8.82
N ILE A 62 -13.02 5.13 9.53
CA ILE A 62 -12.06 4.08 9.19
C ILE A 62 -12.02 3.16 10.40
N LEU A 63 -12.53 1.94 10.22
CA LEU A 63 -12.55 0.95 11.28
C LEU A 63 -11.41 -0.05 11.08
N TYR A 64 -10.61 -0.23 12.11
CA TYR A 64 -9.57 -1.24 12.19
C TYR A 64 -9.95 -2.22 13.32
N HIS A 65 -10.16 -3.50 12.96
CA HIS A 65 -10.77 -4.49 13.85
C HIS A 65 -12.05 -3.95 14.55
N GLY A 66 -12.92 -3.30 13.75
CA GLY A 66 -14.19 -2.74 14.24
C GLY A 66 -14.08 -1.49 15.11
N LYS A 67 -12.87 -0.93 15.32
CA LYS A 67 -12.65 0.30 16.10
C LYS A 67 -12.32 1.47 15.18
N ASN A 68 -13.05 2.58 15.31
CA ASN A 68 -12.78 3.78 14.51
C ASN A 68 -11.43 4.39 14.89
N VAL A 69 -10.50 4.40 13.93
CA VAL A 69 -9.13 4.93 14.08
C VAL A 69 -8.98 6.37 13.57
N ALA A 70 -9.98 6.92 12.88
CA ALA A 70 -9.99 8.31 12.42
C ALA A 70 -10.54 9.28 13.49
N GLY A 71 -11.00 8.76 14.63
CA GLY A 71 -11.59 9.53 15.72
C GLY A 71 -10.58 10.30 16.59
N ARG A 72 -11.10 11.17 17.48
CA ARG A 72 -10.27 11.90 18.45
C ARG A 72 -9.65 10.92 19.49
N GLY A 73 -8.38 11.18 19.84
CA GLY A 73 -7.69 10.43 20.88
C GLY A 73 -7.03 9.13 20.42
N VAL A 74 -7.08 8.81 19.15
CA VAL A 74 -6.39 7.65 18.58
C VAL A 74 -4.88 7.90 18.52
N ASN A 75 -4.09 6.94 18.96
CA ASN A 75 -2.64 6.95 18.80
C ASN A 75 -2.27 6.55 17.35
N ALA A 76 -2.15 7.53 16.48
CA ALA A 76 -1.81 7.28 15.07
C ALA A 76 -0.44 6.59 14.88
N ALA A 77 0.51 6.75 15.80
CA ALA A 77 1.79 6.07 15.71
C ALA A 77 1.67 4.57 15.99
N ASP A 78 0.83 4.21 16.95
CA ASP A 78 0.49 2.83 17.24
C ASP A 78 -0.27 2.18 16.08
N TYR A 79 -1.31 2.82 15.58
CA TYR A 79 -2.06 2.35 14.40
C TYR A 79 -1.15 2.14 13.18
N ARG A 80 -0.28 3.11 12.85
CA ARG A 80 0.65 3.02 11.72
C ARG A 80 1.73 1.94 11.90
N SER A 81 1.94 1.42 13.09
CA SER A 81 2.82 0.26 13.29
C SER A 81 2.18 -1.04 12.82
N HIS A 82 0.84 -1.11 12.81
CA HIS A 82 0.06 -2.25 12.33
C HIS A 82 -0.37 -2.12 10.86
N VAL A 83 -0.52 -0.89 10.38
CA VAL A 83 -0.90 -0.58 8.99
C VAL A 83 0.26 0.19 8.34
N GLY A 84 1.20 -0.58 7.77
CA GLY A 84 2.41 -0.05 7.13
C GLY A 84 2.10 0.62 5.79
N MET A 85 2.98 1.53 5.35
CA MET A 85 2.83 2.19 4.05
C MET A 85 4.16 2.25 3.29
N VAL A 86 4.09 1.88 2.02
CA VAL A 86 5.16 1.95 1.03
C VAL A 86 4.79 3.02 0.01
N PHE A 87 5.66 4.01 -0.16
CA PHE A 87 5.42 5.20 -0.98
C PHE A 87 6.06 5.07 -2.37
N GLN A 88 5.54 5.80 -3.33
CA GLN A 88 6.12 5.98 -4.64
C GLN A 88 7.57 6.51 -4.58
N SER A 89 7.88 7.44 -3.69
CA SER A 89 9.19 8.11 -3.56
C SER A 89 10.15 7.44 -2.57
N PHE A 90 10.01 6.14 -2.28
CA PHE A 90 10.84 5.32 -1.36
C PHE A 90 10.92 5.86 0.08
N ASN A 91 11.10 7.15 0.28
CA ASN A 91 11.20 7.87 1.57
C ASN A 91 12.24 7.26 2.55
N LEU A 92 13.38 6.80 2.03
CA LEU A 92 14.46 6.28 2.85
C LEU A 92 15.23 7.43 3.55
N PHE A 93 15.70 7.17 4.75
CA PHE A 93 16.59 8.09 5.48
C PHE A 93 17.98 8.06 4.83
N ASN A 94 18.34 9.12 4.11
CA ASN A 94 19.58 9.19 3.33
C ASN A 94 20.87 9.16 4.16
N ASN A 95 20.79 9.55 5.44
CA ASN A 95 21.90 9.52 6.39
C ASN A 95 22.12 8.15 7.05
N MET A 96 21.17 7.21 6.86
CA MET A 96 21.19 5.85 7.42
C MET A 96 21.54 4.83 6.35
N THR A 97 22.13 3.72 6.76
CA THR A 97 22.34 2.54 5.91
C THR A 97 21.01 1.84 5.62
N VAL A 98 21.01 0.87 4.69
CA VAL A 98 19.87 -0.03 4.39
C VAL A 98 19.39 -0.72 5.67
N LEU A 99 20.31 -1.30 6.44
CA LEU A 99 19.98 -1.97 7.72
C LEU A 99 19.37 -0.99 8.73
N GLU A 100 19.99 0.17 8.91
CA GLU A 100 19.51 1.19 9.88
C GLU A 100 18.12 1.72 9.51
N ASN A 101 17.80 1.85 8.20
CA ASN A 101 16.46 2.19 7.73
C ASN A 101 15.41 1.19 8.20
N CYS A 102 15.72 -0.12 8.18
CA CYS A 102 14.81 -1.17 8.62
C CYS A 102 14.75 -1.32 10.15
N MET A 103 15.77 -0.84 10.88
CA MET A 103 15.84 -0.94 12.35
C MET A 103 15.16 0.24 13.05
N VAL A 104 15.23 1.45 12.50
CA VAL A 104 14.89 2.70 13.21
C VAL A 104 13.46 2.71 13.74
N GLY A 105 12.48 2.27 12.94
CA GLY A 105 11.08 2.18 13.35
C GLY A 105 10.88 1.21 14.51
N GLN A 106 11.45 0.03 14.43
CA GLN A 106 11.37 -1.00 15.46
C GLN A 106 11.91 -0.51 16.82
N VAL A 107 13.07 0.18 16.82
CA VAL A 107 13.68 0.69 18.03
C VAL A 107 12.92 1.90 18.59
N LYS A 108 12.51 2.85 17.72
CA LYS A 108 11.91 4.12 18.16
C LYS A 108 10.43 3.98 18.51
N VAL A 109 9.67 3.21 17.74
CA VAL A 109 8.21 3.05 17.90
C VAL A 109 7.90 1.80 18.74
N LEU A 110 8.34 0.61 18.30
CA LEU A 110 8.05 -0.65 18.97
C LEU A 110 8.90 -0.91 20.20
N LYS A 111 9.90 -0.05 20.50
CA LYS A 111 10.81 -0.15 21.65
C LYS A 111 11.58 -1.47 21.70
N ARG A 112 11.76 -2.14 20.58
CA ARG A 112 12.57 -3.37 20.48
C ARG A 112 14.05 -3.07 20.81
N SER A 113 14.74 -4.05 21.39
CA SER A 113 16.18 -3.94 21.56
C SER A 113 16.88 -3.85 20.20
N LYS A 114 18.08 -3.24 20.17
CA LYS A 114 18.84 -3.13 18.92
C LYS A 114 19.17 -4.50 18.32
N GLN A 115 19.38 -5.51 19.15
CA GLN A 115 19.68 -6.87 18.70
C GLN A 115 18.45 -7.47 17.99
N VAL A 116 17.29 -7.48 18.64
CA VAL A 116 16.02 -7.98 18.06
C VAL A 116 15.67 -7.22 16.77
N ALA A 117 15.79 -5.88 16.78
CA ALA A 117 15.54 -5.06 15.61
C ALA A 117 16.48 -5.38 14.44
N ARG A 118 17.75 -5.69 14.72
CA ARG A 118 18.73 -6.10 13.72
C ARG A 118 18.40 -7.46 13.11
N GLU A 119 18.12 -8.45 13.93
CA GLU A 119 17.78 -9.81 13.49
C GLU A 119 16.54 -9.79 12.59
N ASN A 120 15.49 -9.08 13.02
CA ASN A 120 14.26 -8.93 12.26
C ASN A 120 14.48 -8.13 10.95
N ALA A 121 15.27 -7.06 10.98
CA ALA A 121 15.61 -6.30 9.78
C ALA A 121 16.37 -7.14 8.75
N LEU A 122 17.32 -7.98 9.19
CA LEU A 122 18.07 -8.87 8.30
C LEU A 122 17.17 -9.92 7.65
N LYS A 123 16.21 -10.50 8.39
CA LYS A 123 15.20 -11.42 7.87
C LYS A 123 14.43 -10.80 6.70
N TYR A 124 13.90 -9.60 6.86
CA TYR A 124 13.13 -8.96 5.79
C TYR A 124 14.00 -8.44 4.65
N LEU A 125 15.24 -8.01 4.92
CA LEU A 125 16.20 -7.66 3.86
C LEU A 125 16.60 -8.90 3.03
N GLU A 126 16.67 -10.08 3.63
CA GLU A 126 16.86 -11.34 2.92
C GLU A 126 15.67 -11.64 2.01
N GLN A 127 14.45 -11.56 2.54
CA GLN A 127 13.21 -11.82 1.80
C GLN A 127 13.07 -10.95 0.55
N VAL A 128 13.56 -9.70 0.58
CA VAL A 128 13.54 -8.79 -0.58
C VAL A 128 14.87 -8.79 -1.38
N GLY A 129 15.81 -9.71 -1.09
CA GLY A 129 17.09 -9.84 -1.80
C GLY A 129 18.07 -8.70 -1.57
N MET A 130 18.02 -8.04 -0.41
CA MET A 130 18.85 -6.87 -0.09
C MET A 130 19.97 -7.11 0.94
N LEU A 131 20.20 -8.36 1.36
CA LEU A 131 21.30 -8.70 2.28
C LEU A 131 22.68 -8.21 1.82
N PRO A 132 23.08 -8.31 0.52
CA PRO A 132 24.38 -7.84 0.08
C PRO A 132 24.61 -6.34 0.27
N TYR A 133 23.52 -5.56 0.45
CA TYR A 133 23.54 -4.10 0.50
C TYR A 133 23.28 -3.52 1.91
N VAL A 134 23.32 -4.33 2.97
CA VAL A 134 22.96 -3.92 4.36
C VAL A 134 23.72 -2.70 4.86
N ASN A 135 24.98 -2.53 4.43
CA ASN A 135 25.84 -1.43 4.82
C ASN A 135 25.82 -0.25 3.83
N ALA A 136 25.15 -0.41 2.67
CA ALA A 136 25.03 0.66 1.68
C ALA A 136 24.10 1.77 2.18
N LYS A 137 24.32 2.98 1.70
CA LYS A 137 23.39 4.10 1.88
C LYS A 137 22.45 4.21 0.67
N PRO A 138 21.27 4.85 0.80
CA PRO A 138 20.29 4.96 -0.30
C PRO A 138 20.88 5.52 -1.61
N ARG A 139 21.85 6.43 -1.55
CA ARG A 139 22.51 6.99 -2.73
C ARG A 139 23.40 5.99 -3.52
N GLN A 140 23.70 4.83 -2.93
CA GLN A 140 24.59 3.81 -3.50
C GLN A 140 23.84 2.63 -4.15
N ILE A 141 22.50 2.68 -4.14
CA ILE A 141 21.63 1.62 -4.65
C ILE A 141 20.64 2.16 -5.68
N SER A 142 20.18 1.29 -6.59
CA SER A 142 19.25 1.64 -7.68
C SER A 142 17.85 2.00 -7.14
N GLY A 143 16.98 2.52 -8.03
CA GLY A 143 15.57 2.80 -7.72
C GLY A 143 14.82 1.57 -7.23
N GLY A 144 14.89 0.45 -7.96
CA GLY A 144 14.24 -0.80 -7.57
C GLY A 144 14.80 -1.36 -6.25
N GLN A 145 16.10 -1.24 -6.01
CA GLN A 145 16.71 -1.60 -4.73
C GLN A 145 16.20 -0.72 -3.58
N LYS A 146 16.07 0.60 -3.80
CA LYS A 146 15.48 1.52 -2.80
C LYS A 146 14.04 1.11 -2.47
N GLN A 147 13.25 0.75 -3.46
CA GLN A 147 11.87 0.32 -3.23
C GLN A 147 11.80 -1.00 -2.46
N ARG A 148 12.65 -1.96 -2.80
CA ARG A 148 12.73 -3.21 -2.03
C ARG A 148 13.15 -2.98 -0.57
N VAL A 149 14.06 -2.03 -0.31
CA VAL A 149 14.41 -1.61 1.06
C VAL A 149 13.23 -0.91 1.75
N ALA A 150 12.44 -0.09 1.03
CA ALA A 150 11.26 0.54 1.60
C ALA A 150 10.19 -0.50 1.99
N ILE A 151 10.02 -1.56 1.19
CA ILE A 151 9.17 -2.71 1.52
C ILE A 151 9.70 -3.43 2.78
N ALA A 152 10.99 -3.78 2.80
CA ALA A 152 11.60 -4.44 3.96
C ALA A 152 11.48 -3.60 5.25
N ARG A 153 11.63 -2.28 5.15
CA ARG A 153 11.43 -1.35 6.27
C ARG A 153 10.01 -1.38 6.80
N ALA A 154 9.01 -1.44 5.91
CA ALA A 154 7.62 -1.54 6.31
C ALA A 154 7.33 -2.90 6.96
N LEU A 155 7.79 -4.00 6.37
CA LEU A 155 7.67 -5.36 6.89
C LEU A 155 8.33 -5.53 8.26
N ALA A 156 9.46 -4.84 8.50
CA ALA A 156 10.20 -4.93 9.76
C ALA A 156 9.40 -4.42 10.98
N MET A 157 8.30 -3.71 10.77
CA MET A 157 7.36 -3.33 11.83
C MET A 157 6.39 -4.46 12.18
N ASP A 158 6.41 -5.60 11.46
CA ASP A 158 5.47 -6.72 11.52
C ASP A 158 3.99 -6.26 11.39
N PRO A 159 3.66 -5.52 10.30
CA PRO A 159 2.32 -4.98 10.11
C PRO A 159 1.32 -6.08 9.75
N GLU A 160 0.04 -5.85 10.07
CA GLU A 160 -1.06 -6.71 9.62
C GLU A 160 -1.54 -6.35 8.20
N VAL A 161 -1.38 -5.08 7.81
CA VAL A 161 -1.76 -4.57 6.49
C VAL A 161 -0.62 -3.74 5.91
N LEU A 162 -0.34 -3.93 4.62
CA LEU A 162 0.57 -3.07 3.84
C LEU A 162 -0.20 -2.27 2.79
N LEU A 163 -0.03 -0.97 2.83
CA LEU A 163 -0.54 -0.04 1.82
C LEU A 163 0.58 0.32 0.84
N PHE A 164 0.33 0.18 -0.46
CA PHE A 164 1.28 0.53 -1.52
C PHE A 164 0.72 1.68 -2.37
N ASP A 165 1.35 2.84 -2.34
CA ASP A 165 0.99 4.02 -3.13
C ASP A 165 1.87 4.09 -4.37
N GLU A 166 1.42 3.50 -5.48
CA GLU A 166 2.12 3.45 -6.77
C GLU A 166 3.59 3.01 -6.67
N PRO A 167 3.88 1.80 -6.15
CA PRO A 167 5.24 1.39 -5.76
C PRO A 167 6.23 1.28 -6.94
N THR A 168 5.76 1.26 -8.18
CA THR A 168 6.57 1.11 -9.39
C THR A 168 6.69 2.39 -10.21
N SER A 169 5.85 3.40 -9.97
CA SER A 169 5.74 4.60 -10.83
C SER A 169 6.99 5.48 -10.90
N ALA A 170 7.91 5.36 -9.93
CA ALA A 170 9.18 6.09 -9.90
C ALA A 170 10.38 5.24 -10.38
N LEU A 171 10.12 4.08 -11.01
CA LEU A 171 11.14 3.13 -11.43
C LEU A 171 11.30 3.11 -12.94
N ASP A 172 12.53 2.80 -13.38
CA ASP A 172 12.79 2.43 -14.76
C ASP A 172 12.08 1.09 -15.08
N PRO A 173 11.56 0.88 -16.31
CA PRO A 173 10.81 -0.32 -16.68
C PRO A 173 11.53 -1.64 -16.37
N GLU A 174 12.87 -1.66 -16.51
CA GLU A 174 13.68 -2.85 -16.21
C GLU A 174 13.65 -3.25 -14.73
N MET A 175 13.35 -2.31 -13.83
CA MET A 175 13.32 -2.54 -12.37
C MET A 175 11.92 -2.86 -11.82
N VAL A 176 10.87 -2.63 -12.61
CA VAL A 176 9.48 -2.83 -12.20
C VAL A 176 9.24 -4.30 -11.81
N GLY A 177 9.70 -5.23 -12.65
CA GLY A 177 9.51 -6.67 -12.44
C GLY A 177 10.07 -7.17 -11.11
N GLU A 178 11.23 -6.67 -10.66
CA GLU A 178 11.84 -7.07 -9.38
C GLU A 178 10.96 -6.68 -8.18
N VAL A 179 10.32 -5.50 -8.24
CA VAL A 179 9.44 -5.03 -7.16
C VAL A 179 8.11 -5.79 -7.18
N LEU A 180 7.53 -6.02 -8.37
CA LEU A 180 6.30 -6.79 -8.51
C LEU A 180 6.48 -8.24 -8.04
N ASN A 181 7.63 -8.86 -8.32
CA ASN A 181 7.95 -10.22 -7.83
C ASN A 181 7.98 -10.28 -6.29
N VAL A 182 8.54 -9.27 -5.62
CA VAL A 182 8.50 -9.18 -4.16
C VAL A 182 7.06 -9.06 -3.66
N MET A 183 6.24 -8.20 -4.27
CA MET A 183 4.84 -8.04 -3.89
C MET A 183 4.01 -9.31 -4.12
N GLN A 184 4.27 -10.03 -5.23
CA GLN A 184 3.66 -11.33 -5.51
C GLN A 184 4.03 -12.38 -4.45
N ALA A 185 5.29 -12.42 -4.02
CA ALA A 185 5.72 -13.32 -2.96
C ALA A 185 5.01 -13.00 -1.63
N LEU A 186 4.86 -11.72 -1.27
CA LEU A 186 4.11 -11.30 -0.09
C LEU A 186 2.63 -11.69 -0.17
N ALA A 187 2.00 -11.59 -1.34
CA ALA A 187 0.63 -12.04 -1.58
C ALA A 187 0.51 -13.55 -1.33
N ASN A 188 1.44 -14.33 -1.89
CA ASN A 188 1.48 -15.80 -1.72
C ASN A 188 1.70 -16.22 -0.25
N ASP A 189 2.42 -15.39 0.53
CA ASP A 189 2.63 -15.58 1.97
C ASP A 189 1.41 -15.15 2.82
N GLY A 190 0.32 -14.69 2.18
CA GLY A 190 -0.92 -14.29 2.86
C GLY A 190 -0.90 -12.90 3.49
N MET A 191 0.02 -12.02 3.06
CA MET A 191 0.03 -10.62 3.52
C MET A 191 -1.21 -9.88 3.02
N THR A 192 -1.92 -9.22 3.93
CA THR A 192 -3.03 -8.31 3.56
C THR A 192 -2.47 -7.04 2.93
N MET A 193 -2.90 -6.71 1.72
CA MET A 193 -2.36 -5.58 0.97
C MET A 193 -3.46 -4.73 0.31
N LEU A 194 -3.30 -3.40 0.38
CA LEU A 194 -4.01 -2.46 -0.50
C LEU A 194 -2.99 -1.81 -1.43
N VAL A 195 -3.19 -1.94 -2.73
CA VAL A 195 -2.21 -1.56 -3.74
C VAL A 195 -2.83 -0.58 -4.73
N VAL A 196 -2.45 0.69 -4.68
CA VAL A 196 -2.69 1.63 -5.78
C VAL A 196 -1.64 1.37 -6.86
N THR A 197 -2.09 0.98 -8.06
CA THR A 197 -1.18 0.60 -9.14
C THR A 197 -1.71 0.97 -10.51
N HIS A 198 -0.78 1.15 -11.45
CA HIS A 198 -1.02 1.22 -12.89
C HIS A 198 -0.58 -0.07 -13.62
N GLU A 199 -0.07 -1.05 -12.88
CA GLU A 199 0.32 -2.37 -13.40
C GLU A 199 -0.90 -3.27 -13.51
N MET A 200 -1.62 -3.19 -14.64
CA MET A 200 -2.92 -3.89 -14.82
C MET A 200 -2.77 -5.42 -14.80
N ALA A 201 -1.65 -5.95 -15.30
CA ALA A 201 -1.36 -7.37 -15.23
C ALA A 201 -1.24 -7.84 -13.78
N PHE A 202 -0.49 -7.09 -12.94
CA PHE A 202 -0.39 -7.37 -11.52
C PHE A 202 -1.76 -7.31 -10.83
N ALA A 203 -2.55 -6.26 -11.06
CA ALA A 203 -3.86 -6.11 -10.47
C ALA A 203 -4.80 -7.26 -10.86
N ARG A 204 -4.73 -7.75 -12.11
CA ARG A 204 -5.55 -8.87 -12.59
C ARG A 204 -5.12 -10.21 -12.00
N ASP A 205 -3.78 -10.46 -11.95
CA ASP A 205 -3.24 -11.81 -11.72
C ASP A 205 -2.95 -12.09 -10.23
N VAL A 206 -2.77 -11.04 -9.41
CA VAL A 206 -2.36 -11.15 -8.00
C VAL A 206 -3.48 -10.78 -7.03
N SER A 207 -4.40 -9.90 -7.43
CA SER A 207 -5.43 -9.42 -6.50
C SER A 207 -6.52 -10.46 -6.23
N THR A 208 -7.05 -10.43 -5.01
CA THR A 208 -8.30 -11.12 -4.63
C THR A 208 -9.51 -10.23 -4.88
N HIS A 209 -9.30 -8.90 -4.82
CA HIS A 209 -10.34 -7.89 -5.01
C HIS A 209 -9.79 -6.70 -5.79
N VAL A 210 -10.61 -6.10 -6.64
CA VAL A 210 -10.25 -4.91 -7.44
C VAL A 210 -11.30 -3.83 -7.23
N VAL A 211 -10.83 -2.62 -6.95
CA VAL A 211 -11.65 -1.41 -6.79
C VAL A 211 -11.28 -0.43 -7.89
N TYR A 212 -12.23 -0.09 -8.76
CA TYR A 212 -12.06 0.94 -9.77
C TYR A 212 -12.60 2.28 -9.27
N MET A 213 -11.72 3.26 -9.17
CA MET A 213 -12.05 4.63 -8.75
C MET A 213 -12.06 5.60 -9.92
N ASN A 214 -13.09 6.43 -9.97
CA ASN A 214 -13.19 7.55 -10.90
C ASN A 214 -13.80 8.78 -10.20
N GLN A 215 -13.23 9.96 -10.39
CA GLN A 215 -13.72 11.24 -9.86
C GLN A 215 -14.08 11.23 -8.36
N GLY A 216 -13.30 10.51 -7.56
CA GLY A 216 -13.45 10.46 -6.11
C GLY A 216 -14.52 9.51 -5.57
N VAL A 217 -15.07 8.63 -6.41
CA VAL A 217 -16.00 7.57 -6.02
C VAL A 217 -15.50 6.20 -6.47
N ILE A 218 -15.98 5.15 -5.82
CA ILE A 218 -15.86 3.78 -6.32
C ILE A 218 -16.96 3.58 -7.36
N CYS A 219 -16.56 3.35 -8.61
CA CYS A 219 -17.50 3.10 -9.71
C CYS A 219 -17.84 1.63 -9.83
N GLU A 220 -16.87 0.77 -9.59
CA GLU A 220 -17.05 -0.69 -9.70
C GLU A 220 -16.01 -1.38 -8.82
N GLU A 221 -16.41 -2.48 -8.18
CA GLU A 221 -15.52 -3.33 -7.41
C GLU A 221 -15.95 -4.80 -7.51
N GLY A 222 -15.03 -5.72 -7.30
CA GLY A 222 -15.30 -7.15 -7.32
C GLY A 222 -14.07 -8.00 -7.55
N ALA A 223 -14.29 -9.27 -7.84
CA ALA A 223 -13.21 -10.18 -8.21
C ALA A 223 -12.51 -9.70 -9.51
N PRO A 224 -11.18 -9.91 -9.64
CA PRO A 224 -10.46 -9.52 -10.85
C PRO A 224 -11.09 -10.04 -12.15
N ALA A 225 -11.59 -11.26 -12.15
CA ALA A 225 -12.26 -11.86 -13.31
C ALA A 225 -13.49 -11.06 -13.77
N ASP A 226 -14.24 -10.49 -12.82
CA ASP A 226 -15.43 -9.70 -13.12
C ASP A 226 -15.04 -8.31 -13.61
N VAL A 227 -14.21 -7.58 -12.86
CA VAL A 227 -13.84 -6.20 -13.19
C VAL A 227 -13.03 -6.12 -14.50
N PHE A 228 -12.07 -7.03 -14.74
CA PHE A 228 -11.26 -7.03 -15.96
C PHE A 228 -11.92 -7.77 -17.13
N GLY A 229 -12.67 -8.86 -16.84
CA GLY A 229 -13.25 -9.73 -17.86
C GLY A 229 -14.62 -9.27 -18.36
N ASN A 230 -15.48 -8.82 -17.46
CA ASN A 230 -16.87 -8.45 -17.75
C ASN A 230 -17.31 -7.21 -16.96
N PRO A 231 -16.64 -6.05 -17.11
CA PRO A 231 -16.97 -4.83 -16.37
C PRO A 231 -18.42 -4.37 -16.68
N GLN A 232 -19.16 -4.08 -15.62
CA GLN A 232 -20.57 -3.70 -15.71
C GLN A 232 -20.77 -2.21 -15.95
N GLN A 233 -19.81 -1.37 -15.50
CA GLN A 233 -19.89 0.08 -15.67
C GLN A 233 -19.22 0.53 -16.97
N GLN A 234 -19.81 1.52 -17.65
CA GLN A 234 -19.25 2.05 -18.91
C GLN A 234 -17.89 2.71 -18.67
N GLU A 235 -17.74 3.43 -17.57
CA GLU A 235 -16.51 4.09 -17.17
C GLU A 235 -15.36 3.10 -16.97
N THR A 236 -15.65 1.92 -16.40
CA THR A 236 -14.68 0.83 -16.22
C THR A 236 -14.25 0.27 -17.57
N ARG A 237 -15.22 0.04 -18.48
CA ARG A 237 -14.94 -0.42 -19.85
C ARG A 237 -14.04 0.55 -20.61
N ASP A 238 -14.37 1.84 -20.54
CA ASP A 238 -13.62 2.90 -21.22
C ASP A 238 -12.19 3.04 -20.66
N PHE A 239 -12.04 2.90 -19.34
CA PHE A 239 -10.74 2.90 -18.70
C PHE A 239 -9.89 1.70 -19.12
N LEU A 240 -10.43 0.49 -19.02
CA LEU A 240 -9.71 -0.75 -19.33
C LEU A 240 -9.40 -0.92 -20.81
N SER A 241 -10.23 -0.35 -21.71
CA SER A 241 -9.98 -0.42 -23.16
C SER A 241 -8.62 0.18 -23.56
N ARG A 242 -8.13 1.16 -22.81
CA ARG A 242 -6.82 1.80 -23.05
C ARG A 242 -5.63 0.86 -22.78
N PHE A 243 -5.83 -0.17 -21.97
CA PHE A 243 -4.80 -1.15 -21.60
C PHE A 243 -4.90 -2.46 -22.39
N ARG A 244 -6.01 -2.70 -23.11
CA ARG A 244 -6.16 -3.88 -23.99
C ARG A 244 -5.40 -3.74 -25.31
N ASN A 245 -5.03 -2.53 -25.69
CA ASN A 245 -4.38 -2.19 -26.96
C ASN A 245 -2.92 -1.75 -26.81
N ALA A 246 -2.31 -1.93 -25.64
CA ALA A 246 -0.92 -1.56 -25.32
C ALA A 246 0.00 -2.78 -25.29
#